data_d590d792f7f556cbffc199f0514b57ba
#
_entry.id   d590d792f7f556cbffc199f0514b57ba
#
_cell.length_a   1.000
_cell.length_b   1.000
_cell.length_c   1.000
_cell.angle_alpha   90.00
_cell.angle_beta   90.00
_cell.angle_gamma   90.00
#
_symmetry.space_group_name_H-M   'P 1'
#
loop_
_entity.id
_entity.type
_entity.pdbx_description
1 polymer ?
#
loop_
_entity_poly.entity_id
_entity_poly.type
_entity_poly.pdbx_seq_one_letter_code
_entity_poly.pdbx_strand_id
1 'polypeptide(L)'
;MGALALGLAPNSAGAQDGMGLAGIHDWVKVGGKTCMADHFHDGQGTGPTKAQAQAAAIRAWVDFTAWEYGSRWARWHNSVSRSGSCSGTRGNISCNVTSRPCTY
;
A
#
# COMPACT_ATOMS: atom_id res chain seq x y z
N MET A 1 -36.01 -2.98 -11.99
CA MET A 1 -35.25 -2.64 -11.44
C MET A 1 -34.52 -2.88 -11.03
N GLY A 2 -34.53 -2.98 -11.12
CA GLY A 2 -33.53 -2.63 -10.64
C GLY A 2 -32.80 -2.88 -10.49
N ALA A 3 -33.16 -2.88 -10.73
CA ALA A 3 -32.28 -2.61 -10.48
C ALA A 3 -31.60 -2.54 -10.36
N LEU A 4 -32.11 -2.51 -10.70
CA LEU A 4 -31.30 -1.99 -10.46
C LEU A 4 -30.56 -1.95 -10.03
N ALA A 5 -30.98 -1.94 -10.09
CA ALA A 5 -30.13 -1.41 -9.58
C ALA A 5 -29.41 -1.45 -9.19
N LEU A 6 -29.70 -1.39 -9.32
CA LEU A 6 -28.75 -0.98 -8.80
C LEU A 6 -27.88 -0.99 -8.49
N GLY A 7 -27.95 -1.08 -8.48
CA GLY A 7 -26.94 -0.56 -8.04
C GLY A 7 -26.30 -0.59 -8.08
N LEU A 8 -26.50 -0.43 -8.29
CA LEU A 8 -25.64 -0.01 -8.14
C LEU A 8 -24.86 0.07 -7.97
N ALA A 9 -25.05 0.12 -8.13
CA ALA A 9 -24.17 0.56 -7.86
C ALA A 9 -23.39 0.69 -7.62
N PRO A 10 -23.27 0.82 -7.42
CA PRO A 10 -22.32 1.26 -7.14
C PRO A 10 -21.48 1.07 -6.92
N ASN A 11 -21.51 1.14 -7.02
CA ASN A 11 -20.59 1.35 -6.94
C ASN A 11 -19.64 1.32 -6.78
N SER A 12 -19.57 1.16 -5.76
CA SER A 12 -18.20 1.03 -6.18
C SER A 12 -17.56 2.36 -6.56
N ALA A 13 -17.97 3.37 -5.93
CA ALA A 13 -17.54 4.68 -6.36
C ALA A 13 -16.03 4.85 -6.31
N GLY A 14 -15.37 4.39 -5.23
CA GLY A 14 -13.93 4.56 -5.11
C GLY A 14 -13.16 3.85 -6.20
N ALA A 15 -13.56 2.63 -6.49
CA ALA A 15 -12.91 1.86 -7.53
C ALA A 15 -13.16 2.48 -8.90
N GLN A 16 -14.35 3.01 -9.11
CA GLN A 16 -14.70 3.65 -10.37
C GLN A 16 -13.82 4.84 -10.66
N ASP A 17 -13.41 5.53 -9.63
CA ASP A 17 -12.56 6.71 -9.78
C ASP A 17 -11.09 6.39 -9.72
N GLY A 18 -10.74 5.12 -9.70
CA GLY A 18 -9.35 4.72 -9.58
C GLY A 18 -8.77 4.93 -8.20
N MET A 19 -9.61 5.16 -7.23
CA MET A 19 -9.17 5.37 -5.86
C MET A 19 -9.20 4.11 -5.01
N GLY A 20 -9.82 3.04 -5.52
CA GLY A 20 -9.99 1.83 -4.76
C GLY A 20 -10.66 2.13 -3.43
N LEU A 21 -10.15 1.54 -2.37
CA LEU A 21 -10.69 1.76 -1.03
C LEU A 21 -10.16 3.03 -0.38
N ALA A 22 -9.29 3.76 -1.06
CA ALA A 22 -8.75 5.00 -0.50
C ALA A 22 -9.84 6.00 -0.18
N GLY A 23 -10.90 6.03 -0.98
CA GLY A 23 -11.97 7.02 -0.81
C GLY A 23 -12.80 6.86 0.45
N ILE A 24 -12.71 5.72 1.13
CA ILE A 24 -13.46 5.49 2.37
C ILE A 24 -12.58 5.58 3.61
N HIS A 25 -11.32 5.95 3.45
CA HIS A 25 -10.41 6.11 4.57
C HIS A 25 -10.17 7.58 4.87
N ASP A 26 -9.81 7.87 6.10
CA ASP A 26 -9.44 9.22 6.48
C ASP A 26 -8.04 9.54 6.00
N TRP A 27 -7.86 10.76 5.55
CA TRP A 27 -6.59 11.26 5.04
C TRP A 27 -6.07 12.37 5.94
N VAL A 28 -4.76 12.54 5.98
CA VAL A 28 -4.11 13.56 6.79
C VAL A 28 -2.96 14.14 5.98
N LYS A 29 -2.68 15.41 6.21
CA LYS A 29 -1.52 16.05 5.59
C LYS A 29 -0.27 15.78 6.40
N VAL A 30 0.78 15.33 5.73
CA VAL A 30 2.09 15.13 6.34
C VAL A 30 3.09 15.81 5.41
N GLY A 31 3.63 16.95 5.86
CA GLY A 31 4.41 17.80 4.97
C GLY A 31 3.52 18.26 3.84
N GLY A 32 3.96 18.17 2.63
CA GLY A 32 3.15 18.54 1.47
C GLY A 32 2.32 17.40 0.91
N LYS A 33 2.26 16.27 1.60
CA LYS A 33 1.63 15.05 1.08
C LYS A 33 0.30 14.79 1.76
N THR A 34 -0.58 14.08 1.06
CA THR A 34 -1.80 13.55 1.63
C THR A 34 -1.57 12.08 1.91
N CYS A 35 -1.77 11.67 3.14
CA CYS A 35 -1.46 10.32 3.59
C CYS A 35 -2.66 9.68 4.28
N MET A 36 -2.67 8.36 4.33
CA MET A 36 -3.66 7.65 5.13
C MET A 36 -3.46 8.01 6.59
N ALA A 37 -4.54 8.35 7.29
CA ALA A 37 -4.43 8.85 8.66
C ALA A 37 -4.02 7.75 9.63
N ASP A 38 -4.68 6.60 9.57
CA ASP A 38 -4.52 5.55 10.57
C ASP A 38 -4.09 4.22 10.01
N HIS A 39 -3.69 4.18 8.75
CA HIS A 39 -3.37 2.92 8.10
C HIS A 39 -1.92 2.87 7.67
N PHE A 40 -1.26 1.83 8.12
CA PHE A 40 0.06 1.45 7.62
C PHE A 40 -0.11 0.15 6.85
N HIS A 41 0.62 0.02 5.78
CA HIS A 41 0.67 -1.23 5.02
C HIS A 41 1.99 -1.91 5.26
N ASP A 42 1.94 -3.24 5.26
CA ASP A 42 3.12 -4.08 5.43
C ASP A 42 3.45 -4.79 4.14
N GLY A 43 4.71 -5.12 3.97
CA GLY A 43 5.16 -5.98 2.90
C GLY A 43 6.19 -6.94 3.45
N GLN A 44 6.18 -8.17 2.93
CA GLN A 44 7.14 -9.20 3.31
C GLN A 44 7.77 -9.78 2.08
N GLY A 45 9.05 -10.12 2.19
CA GLY A 45 9.77 -10.71 1.09
C GLY A 45 10.94 -11.52 1.57
N THR A 46 11.38 -12.44 0.71
CA THR A 46 12.53 -13.29 0.99
C THR A 46 13.50 -13.21 -0.17
N GLY A 47 14.73 -13.55 0.10
CA GLY A 47 15.76 -13.56 -0.93
C GLY A 47 17.07 -14.08 -0.38
N PRO A 48 18.03 -14.33 -1.27
CA PRO A 48 19.34 -14.84 -0.83
C PRO A 48 20.19 -13.80 -0.11
N THR A 49 19.91 -12.51 -0.34
CA THR A 49 20.62 -11.42 0.33
C THR A 49 19.62 -10.49 0.98
N LYS A 50 20.11 -9.69 1.92
CA LYS A 50 19.29 -8.70 2.58
C LYS A 50 18.70 -7.72 1.56
N ALA A 51 19.51 -7.26 0.60
CA ALA A 51 19.04 -6.31 -0.40
C ALA A 51 17.92 -6.89 -1.25
N GLN A 52 18.06 -8.16 -1.66
CA GLN A 52 17.03 -8.81 -2.47
C GLN A 52 15.75 -9.06 -1.67
N ALA A 53 15.87 -9.49 -0.43
CA ALA A 53 14.74 -9.73 0.44
C ALA A 53 14.01 -8.42 0.73
N GLN A 54 14.75 -7.34 0.93
CA GLN A 54 14.17 -6.03 1.20
C GLN A 54 13.44 -5.50 -0.04
N ALA A 55 14.03 -5.67 -1.21
CA ALA A 55 13.38 -5.27 -2.45
C ALA A 55 12.07 -6.04 -2.66
N ALA A 56 12.08 -7.34 -2.35
CA ALA A 56 10.87 -8.15 -2.45
C ALA A 56 9.79 -7.68 -1.46
N ALA A 57 10.20 -7.31 -0.25
CA ALA A 57 9.27 -6.80 0.75
C ALA A 57 8.63 -5.49 0.29
N ILE A 58 9.44 -4.58 -0.27
CA ILE A 58 8.93 -3.33 -0.79
C ILE A 58 7.98 -3.58 -1.96
N ARG A 59 8.31 -4.52 -2.84
CA ARG A 59 7.44 -4.88 -3.95
C ARG A 59 6.09 -5.38 -3.43
N ALA A 60 6.10 -6.19 -2.39
CA ALA A 60 4.86 -6.69 -1.81
C ALA A 60 4.02 -5.54 -1.23
N TRP A 61 4.68 -4.56 -0.58
CA TRP A 61 4.01 -3.37 -0.07
C TRP A 61 3.37 -2.58 -1.22
N VAL A 62 4.12 -2.40 -2.31
CA VAL A 62 3.63 -1.66 -3.47
C VAL A 62 2.42 -2.36 -4.09
N ASP A 63 2.53 -3.66 -4.29
CA ASP A 63 1.46 -4.43 -4.94
C ASP A 63 0.18 -4.41 -4.11
N PHE A 64 0.29 -4.60 -2.81
CA PHE A 64 -0.87 -4.57 -1.94
C PHE A 64 -1.49 -3.17 -1.88
N THR A 65 -0.66 -2.15 -1.77
CA THR A 65 -1.15 -0.78 -1.69
C THR A 65 -1.84 -0.38 -3.00
N ALA A 66 -1.26 -0.75 -4.13
CA ALA A 66 -1.85 -0.46 -5.42
C ALA A 66 -3.20 -1.16 -5.57
N TRP A 67 -3.29 -2.41 -5.11
CA TRP A 67 -4.53 -3.16 -5.17
C TRP A 67 -5.61 -2.52 -4.30
N GLU A 68 -5.26 -2.12 -3.09
CA GLU A 68 -6.25 -1.60 -2.16
C GLU A 68 -6.63 -0.15 -2.43
N TYR A 69 -5.65 0.71 -2.70
CA TYR A 69 -5.88 2.16 -2.79
C TYR A 69 -5.67 2.72 -4.18
N GLY A 70 -5.05 1.98 -5.07
CA GLY A 70 -4.70 2.49 -6.39
C GLY A 70 -3.22 2.88 -6.48
N SER A 71 -2.72 2.92 -7.69
CA SER A 71 -1.28 3.12 -7.91
C SER A 71 -0.76 4.47 -7.43
N ARG A 72 -1.62 5.47 -7.34
CA ARG A 72 -1.22 6.79 -6.85
C ARG A 72 -0.68 6.74 -5.42
N TRP A 73 -1.17 5.78 -4.64
CA TRP A 73 -0.81 5.62 -3.24
C TRP A 73 0.33 4.64 -3.04
N ALA A 74 0.74 3.95 -4.10
CA ALA A 74 1.64 2.82 -4.00
C ALA A 74 3.08 3.19 -4.37
N ARG A 75 3.53 4.35 -3.95
CA ARG A 75 4.90 4.80 -4.20
C ARG A 75 5.68 4.74 -2.90
N TRP A 76 6.53 3.75 -2.80
CA TRP A 76 7.27 3.53 -1.57
C TRP A 76 8.03 4.77 -1.12
N HIS A 77 8.72 5.44 -2.05
CA HIS A 77 9.53 6.60 -1.70
C HIS A 77 8.68 7.81 -1.31
N ASN A 78 7.41 7.80 -1.65
CA ASN A 78 6.50 8.86 -1.27
C ASN A 78 5.81 8.57 0.05
N SER A 79 5.86 7.35 0.52
CA SER A 79 5.26 6.97 1.80
C SER A 79 6.05 7.57 2.95
N VAL A 80 5.43 7.62 4.13
CA VAL A 80 6.04 8.21 5.32
C VAL A 80 6.08 7.21 6.45
N SER A 81 6.93 7.46 7.43
CA SER A 81 7.10 6.60 8.61
C SER A 81 7.51 5.19 8.19
N ARG A 82 8.43 5.11 7.26
CA ARG A 82 8.92 3.83 6.76
C ARG A 82 9.80 3.16 7.80
N SER A 83 9.61 1.86 7.97
CA SER A 83 10.46 1.06 8.83
C SER A 83 10.50 -0.36 8.28
N GLY A 84 11.43 -1.14 8.80
CA GLY A 84 11.54 -2.53 8.38
C GLY A 84 12.60 -3.26 9.16
N SER A 85 12.58 -4.56 9.03
CA SER A 85 13.57 -5.42 9.67
C SER A 85 13.77 -6.68 8.83
N CYS A 86 14.92 -7.29 9.00
CA CYS A 86 15.27 -8.51 8.28
C CYS A 86 15.85 -9.51 9.26
N SER A 87 15.67 -10.79 8.95
CA SER A 87 16.24 -11.88 9.74
C SER A 87 16.55 -13.04 8.82
N GLY A 88 17.27 -14.01 9.37
CA GLY A 88 17.64 -15.19 8.62
C GLY A 88 19.14 -15.29 8.44
N THR A 89 19.54 -16.29 7.67
CA THR A 89 20.96 -16.56 7.41
C THR A 89 21.25 -16.33 5.94
N ARG A 90 22.54 -16.18 5.64
CA ARG A 90 22.99 -15.99 4.26
C ARG A 90 22.33 -17.01 3.34
N GLY A 91 21.78 -16.55 2.24
CA GLY A 91 21.09 -17.39 1.27
C GLY A 91 19.61 -17.55 1.56
N ASN A 92 19.15 -17.14 2.74
CA ASN A 92 17.75 -17.31 3.11
C ASN A 92 17.35 -16.20 4.08
N ILE A 93 17.17 -15.00 3.56
CA ILE A 93 16.84 -13.82 4.34
C ILE A 93 15.36 -13.49 4.16
N SER A 94 14.72 -13.13 5.24
CA SER A 94 13.34 -12.62 5.23
C SER A 94 13.33 -11.20 5.74
N CYS A 95 12.64 -10.33 5.04
CA CYS A 95 12.46 -8.93 5.46
C CYS A 95 11.01 -8.58 5.51
N ASN A 96 10.68 -7.63 6.38
CA ASN A 96 9.38 -7.00 6.32
C ASN A 96 9.58 -5.49 6.34
N VAL A 97 8.63 -4.79 5.75
CA VAL A 97 8.61 -3.34 5.73
C VAL A 97 7.22 -2.87 6.07
N THR A 98 7.14 -1.68 6.64
CA THR A 98 5.86 -1.05 6.91
C THR A 98 5.98 0.43 6.61
N SER A 99 4.91 1.01 6.13
CA SER A 99 4.90 2.43 5.82
C SER A 99 3.48 2.92 5.63
N ARG A 100 3.30 4.21 5.83
CA ARG A 100 2.01 4.86 5.64
C ARG A 100 1.91 5.32 4.18
N PRO A 101 0.91 4.84 3.42
CA PRO A 101 0.74 5.27 2.03
C PRO A 101 0.38 6.74 1.94
N CYS A 102 0.94 7.41 0.95
CA CYS A 102 0.69 8.82 0.68
C CYS A 102 0.54 9.04 -0.82
N THR A 103 -0.21 10.08 -1.14
CA THR A 103 -0.22 10.64 -2.49
C THR A 103 0.22 12.10 -2.39
N TYR A 104 0.64 12.67 -3.50
CA TYR A 104 1.13 14.06 -3.52
C TYR A 104 0.22 15.01 -4.24
#